data_6cba4b77490bd15cb39362ac81d376f5
#
_entry.id   6cba4b77490bd15cb39362ac81d376f5
#
_cell.length_a   1.000
_cell.length_b   1.000
_cell.length_c   1.000
_cell.angle_alpha   90.00
_cell.angle_beta   90.00
_cell.angle_gamma   90.00
#
_symmetry.space_group_name_H-M   'P 1'
#
loop_
_entity.id
_entity.type
_entity.pdbx_description
1 polymer ?
#
loop_
_entity_poly.entity_id
_entity_poly.type
_entity_poly.pdbx_seq_one_letter_code
_entity_poly.pdbx_strand_id
1 'polypeptide(L)'
;NLFCFTAHMSTENAWSAYGNDACRCINSNLYNSIDLRDFRRHSWLDPARKDPEKESYDYKSCRKEGKEYFNELPDYANIKFRPAQGAYEDFKVGGAADHPYMRVEEMYFIEAEAKAHENLGEGIRLLNEFMNGHRIVGGGYDCTNMSSSVESFTNELMLQKRIEFWGEGIVMFDMKRL
;
A
#
# COMPACT_ATOMS: atom_id res chain seq x y z
N ASN A 1 9.48 22.55 -6.51
CA ASN A 1 9.19 21.36 -5.69
C ASN A 1 8.14 20.50 -6.36
N LEU A 2 8.57 19.84 -7.41
CA LEU A 2 7.72 18.97 -8.24
C LEU A 2 7.19 17.75 -7.48
N PHE A 3 7.70 17.49 -6.29
CA PHE A 3 7.56 16.20 -5.61
C PHE A 3 6.80 16.28 -4.30
N CYS A 4 6.40 17.48 -3.89
CA CYS A 4 5.74 17.65 -2.60
C CYS A 4 4.27 17.24 -2.59
N PHE A 5 3.63 17.06 -3.73
CA PHE A 5 2.19 16.85 -3.77
C PHE A 5 1.75 15.40 -3.64
N THR A 6 2.67 14.49 -3.54
CA THR A 6 2.30 13.07 -3.40
C THR A 6 2.39 12.57 -1.98
N ALA A 7 3.03 13.31 -1.10
CA ALA A 7 3.52 12.75 0.15
C ALA A 7 2.66 13.01 1.37
N HIS A 8 1.65 13.84 1.32
CA HIS A 8 0.85 14.07 2.52
C HIS A 8 -0.62 14.37 2.26
N MET A 9 -1.38 14.29 3.33
CA MET A 9 -2.84 14.35 3.35
C MET A 9 -3.37 15.77 3.56
N SER A 10 -2.66 16.81 3.12
CA SER A 10 -3.19 18.16 3.23
C SER A 10 -4.29 18.40 2.19
N THR A 11 -5.19 19.31 2.51
CA THR A 11 -6.27 19.74 1.61
C THR A 11 -5.77 20.33 0.30
N GLU A 12 -4.52 20.77 0.24
CA GLU A 12 -3.89 21.33 -0.94
C GLU A 12 -3.17 20.32 -1.81
N ASN A 13 -3.05 19.07 -1.33
CA ASN A 13 -2.42 17.99 -2.07
C ASN A 13 -3.48 17.22 -2.87
N ALA A 14 -3.38 17.25 -4.19
CA ALA A 14 -4.32 16.57 -5.09
C ALA A 14 -4.43 15.04 -4.87
N TRP A 15 -3.41 14.41 -4.29
CA TRP A 15 -3.42 12.98 -3.94
C TRP A 15 -4.10 12.68 -2.62
N SER A 16 -4.10 13.64 -1.72
CA SER A 16 -4.52 13.48 -0.34
C SER A 16 -5.48 14.59 0.08
N ALA A 17 -6.04 15.33 -0.87
CA ALA A 17 -6.88 16.49 -0.61
C ALA A 17 -8.26 16.06 -0.08
N TYR A 18 -8.29 15.58 1.13
CA TYR A 18 -9.52 15.11 1.79
C TYR A 18 -10.56 16.22 1.92
N GLY A 19 -10.11 17.45 2.17
CA GLY A 19 -10.99 18.60 2.32
C GLY A 19 -11.63 19.11 1.03
N ASN A 20 -11.20 18.62 -0.14
CA ASN A 20 -11.66 19.06 -1.45
C ASN A 20 -12.42 18.00 -2.23
N ASP A 21 -12.97 17.00 -1.56
CA ASP A 21 -13.64 15.83 -2.18
C ASP A 21 -12.74 15.08 -3.21
N ALA A 22 -11.45 15.34 -3.18
CA ALA A 22 -10.46 14.79 -4.11
C ALA A 22 -9.65 13.63 -3.50
N CYS A 23 -10.13 13.07 -2.43
CA CYS A 23 -9.48 11.96 -1.75
C CYS A 23 -9.25 10.79 -2.72
N ARG A 24 -8.02 10.31 -2.79
CA ARG A 24 -7.67 9.14 -3.61
C ARG A 24 -7.91 7.88 -2.80
N CYS A 25 -8.74 7.01 -3.36
CA CYS A 25 -9.09 5.73 -2.76
C CYS A 25 -8.45 4.60 -3.56
N ILE A 26 -8.07 3.53 -2.88
CA ILE A 26 -7.73 2.29 -3.57
C ILE A 26 -9.00 1.69 -4.19
N ASN A 27 -8.85 1.03 -5.34
CA ASN A 27 -9.95 0.28 -5.92
C ASN A 27 -10.40 -0.83 -4.94
N SER A 28 -11.70 -0.95 -4.69
CA SER A 28 -12.26 -1.90 -3.73
C SER A 28 -11.90 -3.36 -4.04
N ASN A 29 -11.85 -3.74 -5.33
CA ASN A 29 -11.46 -5.09 -5.71
C ASN A 29 -9.99 -5.36 -5.36
N LEU A 30 -9.11 -4.39 -5.60
CA LEU A 30 -7.71 -4.52 -5.21
C LEU A 30 -7.56 -4.58 -3.69
N TYR A 31 -8.28 -3.74 -2.95
CA TYR A 31 -8.27 -3.78 -1.50
C TYR A 31 -8.74 -5.13 -0.94
N ASN A 32 -9.83 -5.66 -1.49
CA ASN A 32 -10.40 -6.93 -1.06
C ASN A 32 -9.55 -8.15 -1.44
N SER A 33 -8.62 -8.01 -2.39
CA SER A 33 -7.64 -9.05 -2.72
C SER A 33 -6.47 -9.12 -1.73
N ILE A 34 -6.31 -8.13 -0.87
CA ILE A 34 -5.24 -8.13 0.13
C ILE A 34 -5.61 -9.05 1.30
N ASP A 35 -4.72 -9.98 1.66
CA ASP A 35 -4.93 -10.87 2.82
C ASP A 35 -5.25 -10.06 4.09
N LEU A 36 -6.17 -10.56 4.91
CA LEU A 36 -6.57 -9.89 6.15
C LEU A 36 -5.42 -9.73 7.15
N ARG A 37 -4.40 -10.57 7.06
CA ARG A 37 -3.19 -10.53 7.90
C ARG A 37 -2.10 -9.63 7.32
N ASP A 38 -2.31 -9.10 6.11
CA ASP A 38 -1.35 -8.22 5.47
C ASP A 38 -1.45 -6.82 6.08
N PHE A 39 -0.38 -6.39 6.76
CA PHE A 39 -0.39 -5.09 7.42
C PHE A 39 -0.52 -3.92 6.44
N ARG A 40 -0.23 -4.10 5.13
CA ARG A 40 -0.42 -3.07 4.12
C ARG A 40 -1.87 -2.63 3.99
N ARG A 41 -2.85 -3.46 4.41
CA ARG A 41 -4.26 -3.05 4.50
C ARG A 41 -4.44 -1.78 5.32
N HIS A 42 -3.59 -1.56 6.33
CA HIS A 42 -3.62 -0.35 7.16
C HIS A 42 -3.19 0.94 6.44
N SER A 43 -2.80 0.84 5.17
CA SER A 43 -2.54 2.00 4.31
C SER A 43 -3.80 2.65 3.74
N TRP A 44 -4.95 2.02 3.96
CA TRP A 44 -6.26 2.51 3.50
C TRP A 44 -7.31 2.33 4.58
N LEU A 45 -8.37 3.15 4.51
CA LEU A 45 -9.46 3.09 5.46
C LEU A 45 -10.42 1.95 5.12
N ASP A 46 -10.44 0.93 5.97
CA ASP A 46 -11.39 -0.18 5.84
C ASP A 46 -12.83 0.29 6.10
N PRO A 47 -13.81 -0.12 5.26
CA PRO A 47 -15.22 0.17 5.52
C PRO A 47 -15.71 -0.25 6.91
N ALA A 48 -15.17 -1.36 7.44
CA ALA A 48 -15.51 -1.87 8.75
C ALA A 48 -15.06 -0.99 9.93
N ARG A 49 -14.20 0.01 9.71
CA ARG A 49 -13.73 0.93 10.76
C ARG A 49 -14.84 1.69 11.48
N LYS A 50 -15.98 1.85 10.80
CA LYS A 50 -17.16 2.53 11.32
C LYS A 50 -18.06 1.63 12.18
N ASP A 51 -17.76 0.33 12.20
CA ASP A 51 -18.50 -0.65 13.00
C ASP A 51 -17.93 -0.69 14.42
N PRO A 52 -18.70 -0.22 15.44
CA PRO A 52 -18.22 -0.19 16.81
C PRO A 52 -17.95 -1.58 17.40
N GLU A 53 -18.50 -2.65 16.81
CA GLU A 53 -18.25 -4.03 17.24
C GLU A 53 -16.95 -4.59 16.65
N LYS A 54 -16.42 -3.96 15.61
CA LYS A 54 -15.17 -4.35 14.94
C LYS A 54 -14.03 -3.42 15.30
N GLU A 55 -13.67 -3.31 16.55
CA GLU A 55 -12.47 -2.58 17.02
C GLU A 55 -11.13 -3.12 16.46
N SER A 56 -11.18 -4.01 15.47
CA SER A 56 -10.02 -4.73 14.94
C SER A 56 -9.01 -3.89 14.17
N TYR A 57 -9.34 -2.66 13.79
CA TYR A 57 -8.40 -1.78 13.12
C TYR A 57 -7.72 -0.87 14.13
N ASP A 58 -6.51 -1.29 14.46
CA ASP A 58 -5.63 -0.52 15.31
C ASP A 58 -5.08 0.71 14.58
N TYR A 59 -5.85 1.78 14.57
CA TYR A 59 -5.35 3.11 14.22
C TYR A 59 -4.47 3.71 15.32
N LYS A 60 -3.76 2.88 16.10
CA LYS A 60 -2.88 3.33 17.20
C LYS A 60 -1.83 4.33 16.77
N SER A 61 -1.48 4.30 15.49
CA SER A 61 -0.60 5.32 14.92
C SER A 61 -1.31 6.64 14.60
N CYS A 62 -2.63 6.69 14.71
CA CYS A 62 -3.41 7.90 14.54
C CYS A 62 -3.73 8.45 15.92
N ARG A 63 -3.50 9.76 16.15
CA ARG A 63 -3.92 10.44 17.37
C ARG A 63 -5.43 10.30 17.54
N LYS A 64 -5.95 10.46 18.78
CA LYS A 64 -7.40 10.43 19.03
C LYS A 64 -8.20 11.33 18.08
N GLU A 65 -7.66 12.51 17.80
CA GLU A 65 -8.23 13.49 16.88
C GLU A 65 -8.28 12.99 15.42
N GLY A 66 -7.29 12.19 15.00
CA GLY A 66 -7.27 11.59 13.68
C GLY A 66 -8.31 10.49 13.49
N LYS A 67 -8.77 9.85 14.56
CA LYS A 67 -9.79 8.79 14.47
C LYS A 67 -11.15 9.34 14.06
N GLU A 68 -11.56 10.48 14.61
CA GLU A 68 -12.81 11.17 14.24
C GLU A 68 -12.75 11.64 12.79
N TYR A 69 -11.65 12.28 12.41
CA TYR A 69 -11.41 12.72 11.04
C TYR A 69 -11.51 11.58 10.03
N PHE A 70 -10.92 10.41 10.32
CA PHE A 70 -10.98 9.26 9.42
C PHE A 70 -12.39 8.69 9.26
N ASN A 71 -13.29 8.87 10.21
CA ASN A 71 -14.67 8.42 10.07
C ASN A 71 -15.47 9.22 9.04
N GLU A 72 -15.09 10.46 8.80
CA GLU A 72 -15.71 11.34 7.81
C GLU A 72 -15.21 11.08 6.39
N LEU A 73 -14.04 10.46 6.25
CA LEU A 73 -13.45 10.18 4.96
C LEU A 73 -14.17 9.03 4.24
N PRO A 74 -14.11 8.98 2.89
CA PRO A 74 -14.68 7.89 2.14
C PRO A 74 -13.99 6.56 2.48
N ASP A 75 -14.72 5.48 2.27
CA ASP A 75 -14.17 4.14 2.38
C ASP A 75 -13.04 3.93 1.38
N TYR A 76 -12.05 3.16 1.77
CA TYR A 76 -10.84 2.90 0.98
C TYR A 76 -9.94 4.12 0.76
N ALA A 77 -10.19 5.24 1.43
CA ALA A 77 -9.31 6.41 1.37
C ALA A 77 -7.89 6.05 1.80
N ASN A 78 -6.89 6.59 1.09
CA ASN A 78 -5.51 6.30 1.42
C ASN A 78 -5.06 7.09 2.66
N ILE A 79 -4.34 6.43 3.54
CA ILE A 79 -3.63 7.01 4.68
C ILE A 79 -2.14 6.65 4.64
N LYS A 80 -1.68 6.07 3.52
CA LYS A 80 -0.30 5.69 3.30
C LYS A 80 0.65 6.90 3.36
N PHE A 81 0.21 8.02 2.77
CA PHE A 81 0.99 9.25 2.68
C PHE A 81 0.58 10.28 3.73
N ARG A 82 0.23 9.81 4.92
CA ARG A 82 -0.16 10.67 6.02
C ARG A 82 1.00 11.56 6.48
N PRO A 83 0.71 12.79 6.93
CA PRO A 83 1.74 13.68 7.42
C PRO A 83 2.39 13.16 8.72
N ALA A 84 3.65 13.54 8.92
CA ALA A 84 4.31 13.31 10.18
C ALA A 84 3.47 13.89 11.34
N GLN A 85 3.43 13.17 12.47
CA GLN A 85 2.71 13.58 13.68
C GLN A 85 1.18 13.66 13.55
N GLY A 86 0.59 13.24 12.43
CA GLY A 86 -0.87 13.19 12.26
C GLY A 86 -1.54 14.57 12.17
N ALA A 87 -0.84 15.59 11.69
CA ALA A 87 -1.41 16.90 11.42
C ALA A 87 -2.10 16.90 10.04
N TYR A 88 -3.30 16.35 9.97
CA TYR A 88 -4.02 16.11 8.70
C TYR A 88 -4.52 17.38 8.01
N GLU A 89 -4.71 18.45 8.76
CA GLU A 89 -5.26 19.71 8.26
C GLU A 89 -4.18 20.78 8.07
N ASP A 90 -2.97 20.56 8.55
CA ASP A 90 -1.89 21.53 8.45
C ASP A 90 -0.95 21.20 7.28
N PHE A 91 -1.18 21.88 6.15
CA PHE A 91 -0.32 21.74 4.96
C PHE A 91 1.14 22.12 5.21
N LYS A 92 1.43 22.93 6.21
CA LYS A 92 2.80 23.34 6.56
C LYS A 92 3.60 22.19 7.16
N VAL A 93 2.94 21.27 7.83
CA VAL A 93 3.56 20.07 8.42
C VAL A 93 3.80 19.00 7.36
N GLY A 94 3.01 18.97 6.32
CA GLY A 94 3.13 18.01 5.25
C GLY A 94 4.44 18.08 4.48
N GLY A 95 5.05 19.24 4.38
CA GLY A 95 6.37 19.42 3.77
C GLY A 95 7.54 18.87 4.59
N ALA A 96 7.30 18.40 5.81
CA ALA A 96 8.31 17.84 6.72
C ALA A 96 8.43 16.31 6.64
N ALA A 97 7.61 15.64 5.84
CA ALA A 97 7.70 14.18 5.67
C ALA A 97 8.81 13.81 4.70
N ASP A 98 9.60 12.80 5.06
CA ASP A 98 10.58 12.22 4.15
C ASP A 98 9.90 11.61 2.92
N HIS A 99 10.48 11.85 1.77
CA HIS A 99 10.00 11.33 0.50
C HIS A 99 10.93 10.18 0.06
N PRO A 100 10.55 8.93 0.22
CA PRO A 100 11.34 7.84 -0.27
C PRO A 100 11.36 7.89 -1.80
N TYR A 101 12.53 8.15 -2.37
CA TYR A 101 12.73 8.20 -3.80
C TYR A 101 12.90 6.79 -4.40
N MET A 102 13.54 5.90 -3.65
CA MET A 102 13.70 4.49 -3.95
C MET A 102 13.51 3.68 -2.68
N ARG A 103 12.86 2.55 -2.80
CA ARG A 103 12.65 1.64 -1.67
C ARG A 103 13.28 0.28 -1.97
N VAL A 104 13.88 -0.31 -0.94
CA VAL A 104 14.51 -1.64 -1.05
C VAL A 104 13.51 -2.72 -1.47
N GLU A 105 12.24 -2.55 -1.14
CA GLU A 105 11.17 -3.46 -1.55
C GLU A 105 11.10 -3.65 -3.07
N GLU A 106 11.38 -2.59 -3.83
CA GLU A 106 11.43 -2.70 -5.29
C GLU A 106 12.51 -3.70 -5.74
N MET A 107 13.66 -3.70 -5.06
CA MET A 107 14.75 -4.63 -5.38
C MET A 107 14.36 -6.09 -5.10
N TYR A 108 13.65 -6.37 -4.00
CA TYR A 108 13.14 -7.71 -3.73
C TYR A 108 12.20 -8.22 -4.82
N PHE A 109 11.29 -7.38 -5.30
CA PHE A 109 10.38 -7.74 -6.38
C PHE A 109 11.11 -7.95 -7.72
N ILE A 110 12.08 -7.09 -8.04
CA ILE A 110 12.91 -7.24 -9.25
C ILE A 110 13.71 -8.53 -9.18
N GLU A 111 14.33 -8.84 -8.05
CA GLU A 111 15.09 -10.07 -7.85
C GLU A 111 14.21 -11.31 -8.01
N ALA A 112 13.04 -11.33 -7.35
CA ALA A 112 12.11 -12.45 -7.45
C ALA A 112 11.66 -12.69 -8.90
N GLU A 113 11.36 -11.63 -9.66
CA GLU A 113 10.98 -11.71 -11.07
C GLU A 113 12.13 -12.22 -11.94
N ALA A 114 13.32 -11.65 -11.81
CA ALA A 114 14.48 -12.07 -12.57
C ALA A 114 14.82 -13.55 -12.29
N LYS A 115 14.76 -13.97 -11.04
CA LYS A 115 15.00 -15.37 -10.66
C LYS A 115 13.92 -16.32 -11.19
N ALA A 116 12.67 -15.89 -11.28
CA ALA A 116 11.60 -16.69 -11.85
C ALA A 116 11.83 -16.99 -13.34
N HIS A 117 12.45 -16.09 -14.08
CA HIS A 117 12.84 -16.32 -15.48
C HIS A 117 13.99 -17.33 -15.63
N GLU A 118 14.86 -17.45 -14.63
CA GLU A 118 15.92 -18.46 -14.60
C GLU A 118 15.41 -19.81 -14.03
N ASN A 119 14.67 -19.73 -12.93
CA ASN A 119 14.11 -20.85 -12.19
C ASN A 119 12.85 -20.37 -11.47
N LEU A 120 11.70 -20.79 -11.95
CA LEU A 120 10.39 -20.41 -11.39
C LEU A 120 10.28 -20.72 -9.89
N GLY A 121 10.77 -21.87 -9.45
CA GLY A 121 10.73 -22.26 -8.03
C GLY A 121 11.50 -21.29 -7.14
N GLU A 122 12.62 -20.75 -7.63
CA GLU A 122 13.42 -19.77 -6.89
C GLU A 122 12.72 -18.42 -6.80
N GLY A 123 12.09 -17.96 -7.87
CA GLY A 123 11.28 -16.73 -7.84
C GLY A 123 10.12 -16.84 -6.84
N ILE A 124 9.39 -17.97 -6.85
CA ILE A 124 8.32 -18.28 -5.89
C ILE A 124 8.86 -18.25 -4.44
N ARG A 125 10.00 -18.89 -4.20
CA ARG A 125 10.63 -18.92 -2.88
C ARG A 125 10.93 -17.50 -2.37
N LEU A 126 11.55 -16.68 -3.20
CA LEU A 126 11.91 -15.30 -2.83
C LEU A 126 10.68 -14.44 -2.54
N LEU A 127 9.63 -14.53 -3.35
CA LEU A 127 8.40 -13.80 -3.08
C LEU A 127 7.73 -14.27 -1.79
N ASN A 128 7.64 -15.58 -1.56
CA ASN A 128 7.09 -16.15 -0.34
C ASN A 128 7.88 -15.70 0.90
N GLU A 129 9.21 -15.70 0.84
CA GLU A 129 10.07 -15.23 1.94
C GLU A 129 9.84 -13.75 2.23
N PHE A 130 9.82 -12.91 1.20
CA PHE A 130 9.55 -11.49 1.37
C PHE A 130 8.18 -11.24 2.02
N MET A 131 7.15 -11.87 1.50
CA MET A 131 5.78 -11.69 1.99
C MET A 131 5.63 -12.17 3.44
N ASN A 132 6.15 -13.35 3.75
CA ASN A 132 6.06 -13.93 5.11
C ASN A 132 6.96 -13.19 6.12
N GLY A 133 8.11 -12.70 5.70
CA GLY A 133 9.03 -12.00 6.57
C GLY A 133 8.64 -10.55 6.85
N HIS A 134 7.92 -9.92 5.92
CA HIS A 134 7.76 -8.47 5.93
C HIS A 134 6.34 -7.96 5.74
N ARG A 135 5.37 -8.79 5.34
CA ARG A 135 4.02 -8.30 5.00
C ARG A 135 2.90 -9.03 5.72
N ILE A 136 2.97 -10.33 5.86
CA ILE A 136 1.92 -11.16 6.44
C ILE A 136 2.19 -11.43 7.91
N VAL A 137 1.36 -10.91 8.77
CA VAL A 137 1.46 -11.14 10.23
C VAL A 137 1.21 -12.62 10.52
N GLY A 138 2.18 -13.26 11.15
CA GLY A 138 2.11 -14.70 11.45
C GLY A 138 2.45 -15.61 10.27
N GLY A 139 2.83 -15.04 9.10
CA GLY A 139 3.22 -15.82 7.93
C GLY A 139 2.05 -16.58 7.25
N GLY A 140 2.41 -17.57 6.42
CA GLY A 140 1.42 -18.43 5.76
C GLY A 140 0.99 -17.94 4.36
N TYR A 141 1.70 -16.97 3.80
CA TYR A 141 1.57 -16.66 2.37
C TYR A 141 2.30 -17.71 1.54
N ASP A 142 1.64 -18.20 0.52
CA ASP A 142 2.22 -19.15 -0.44
C ASP A 142 1.60 -18.96 -1.82
N CYS A 143 2.39 -18.47 -2.75
CA CYS A 143 1.96 -18.23 -4.14
C CYS A 143 2.23 -19.45 -5.06
N THR A 144 2.67 -20.58 -4.54
CA THR A 144 3.04 -21.77 -5.33
C THR A 144 1.90 -22.22 -6.23
N ASN A 145 0.70 -22.35 -5.67
CA ASN A 145 -0.48 -22.84 -6.42
C ASN A 145 -1.00 -21.85 -7.46
N MET A 146 -0.65 -20.56 -7.34
CA MET A 146 -1.02 -19.50 -8.28
C MET A 146 0.04 -19.30 -9.38
N SER A 147 1.19 -19.94 -9.26
CA SER A 147 2.39 -19.70 -10.06
C SER A 147 2.82 -20.95 -10.83
N SER A 148 1.93 -21.47 -11.69
CA SER A 148 2.21 -22.67 -12.52
C SER A 148 3.15 -22.38 -13.71
N SER A 149 3.35 -21.13 -14.06
CA SER A 149 4.24 -20.64 -15.12
C SER A 149 4.87 -19.32 -14.73
N VAL A 150 5.91 -18.89 -15.45
CA VAL A 150 6.51 -17.55 -15.25
C VAL A 150 5.46 -16.47 -15.44
N GLU A 151 4.57 -16.60 -16.41
CA GLU A 151 3.50 -15.65 -16.66
C GLU A 151 2.54 -15.55 -15.47
N SER A 152 2.06 -16.69 -14.96
CA SER A 152 1.15 -16.69 -13.80
C SER A 152 1.84 -16.16 -12.54
N PHE A 153 3.12 -16.47 -12.33
CA PHE A 153 3.93 -15.88 -11.27
C PHE A 153 4.06 -14.37 -11.41
N THR A 154 4.34 -13.89 -12.64
CA THR A 154 4.44 -12.44 -12.93
C THR A 154 3.12 -11.73 -12.62
N ASN A 155 1.98 -12.34 -12.91
CA ASN A 155 0.67 -11.79 -12.57
C ASN A 155 0.48 -11.64 -11.06
N GLU A 156 0.87 -12.65 -10.27
CA GLU A 156 0.84 -12.57 -8.80
C GLU A 156 1.82 -11.51 -8.28
N LEU A 157 3.04 -11.50 -8.79
CA LEU A 157 4.04 -10.50 -8.43
C LEU A 157 3.55 -9.08 -8.75
N MET A 158 2.88 -8.87 -9.89
CA MET A 158 2.27 -7.60 -10.25
C MET A 158 1.13 -7.20 -9.33
N LEU A 159 0.33 -8.15 -8.85
CA LEU A 159 -0.67 -7.89 -7.83
C LEU A 159 0.01 -7.34 -6.56
N GLN A 160 1.06 -8.00 -6.11
CA GLN A 160 1.80 -7.58 -4.91
C GLN A 160 2.48 -6.21 -5.10
N LYS A 161 3.05 -5.94 -6.28
CA LYS A 161 3.63 -4.61 -6.62
C LYS A 161 2.57 -3.51 -6.63
N ARG A 162 1.38 -3.77 -7.18
CA ARG A 162 0.26 -2.79 -7.19
C ARG A 162 -0.20 -2.42 -5.79
N ILE A 163 -0.15 -3.35 -4.85
CA ILE A 163 -0.46 -3.10 -3.45
C ILE A 163 0.69 -2.32 -2.80
N GLU A 164 1.92 -2.79 -2.97
CA GLU A 164 3.11 -2.24 -2.33
C GLU A 164 3.39 -0.80 -2.75
N PHE A 165 3.38 -0.54 -4.06
CA PHE A 165 3.75 0.73 -4.66
C PHE A 165 2.55 1.58 -5.06
N TRP A 166 1.40 1.35 -4.44
CA TRP A 166 0.22 2.15 -4.70
C TRP A 166 0.49 3.64 -4.46
N GLY A 167 0.20 4.48 -5.46
CA GLY A 167 0.43 5.92 -5.39
C GLY A 167 1.88 6.39 -5.60
N GLU A 168 2.85 5.48 -5.77
CA GLU A 168 4.27 5.82 -5.94
C GLU A 168 4.70 5.97 -7.41
N GLY A 169 3.82 5.67 -8.36
CA GLY A 169 4.09 5.82 -9.79
C GLY A 169 4.88 4.67 -10.44
N ILE A 170 5.47 3.77 -9.67
CA ILE A 170 6.35 2.68 -10.12
C ILE A 170 5.59 1.69 -11.00
N VAL A 171 4.38 1.33 -10.64
CA VAL A 171 3.55 0.33 -11.33
C VAL A 171 3.28 0.70 -12.80
N MET A 172 3.28 1.98 -13.13
CA MET A 172 3.10 2.43 -14.51
C MET A 172 4.21 1.94 -15.43
N PHE A 173 5.44 1.86 -14.95
CA PHE A 173 6.58 1.35 -15.71
C PHE A 173 6.45 -0.15 -15.94
N ASP A 174 6.02 -0.90 -14.94
CA ASP A 174 5.75 -2.33 -15.06
C ASP A 174 4.65 -2.61 -16.09
N MET A 175 3.55 -1.87 -16.06
CA MET A 175 2.45 -2.00 -17.01
C MET A 175 2.82 -1.70 -18.46
N LYS A 176 3.90 -0.95 -18.70
CA LYS A 176 4.38 -0.64 -20.05
C LYS A 176 5.30 -1.71 -20.63
N ARG A 177 5.93 -2.53 -19.79
CA ARG A 177 6.87 -3.57 -20.20
C ARG A 177 6.23 -4.96 -20.31
N LEU A 178 5.06 -5.15 -19.74
CA LEU A 178 4.24 -6.36 -19.82
C LEU A 178 3.21 -6.24 -20.95
#